data_a3db2de041f2579fff558b1fc0a02b49
#
_entry.id   a3db2de041f2579fff558b1fc0a02b49
#
_cell.length_a   1.000
_cell.length_b   1.000
_cell.length_c   1.000
_cell.angle_alpha   90.00
_cell.angle_beta   90.00
_cell.angle_gamma   90.00
#
_symmetry.space_group_name_H-M   'P 1'
#
loop_
_entity.id
_entity.type
_entity.pdbx_description
1 polymer ?
#
loop_
_entity_poly.entity_id
_entity_poly.type
_entity_poly.pdbx_seq_one_letter_code
_entity_poly.pdbx_strand_id
1 'polypeptide(L)'
;MLKGRLTCDNQWIIVESDNAVELKQLKMSFTKKINDWYIIKKKAPYANVDETFMNSYGMIPVGLWLELIRICKKFNYSLEFIEDFNCRIKNCNITRQDFDTFVDDLLSNSTLSKKDYQLDGVFNILQYQRCCVEVSTSGGKTFMTYLLFKYMIDKLGFKHILYVTPKTDLTTQSSGKFIEYDKACGIESTWTYNEIHGAAKKKTEYNETIVFGNYQSLCKKKKDFFDKYDVVIIDECHHTAAKSIRSILNKCDKAKYKIGLTGTFPKEDTYDNFVLQSYIGPVVFRLSSYDLINKENFATPVIVTVFEMKYLEEDKTKALYNLRVSKDKDDPTAGGKLLGMEKTLARESKLRFKYITEMIMKTTKNSLVIFSDVQNDYGLKVYNFLKENTDKSVYYIDGSTPPKNREAIKQEMEDDETGNTIIVASMGCFTEGIDIANMWNIFLIESTKSDTILAQLLGRGMRRHPKKDKTMMIDFVDDFRYGQGYQGDNYLYRHGKERQGIYKKRGFPCKVFSVSIRPTSKLLL
;
A
#
# COMPACT_ATOMS: atom_id res chain seq x y z
N MET A 1 -33.07 -17.49 -12.86
CA MET A 1 -32.39 -17.58 -11.52
C MET A 1 -31.00 -18.13 -11.73
N LEU A 2 -29.99 -17.43 -11.21
CA LEU A 2 -28.60 -17.88 -11.31
C LEU A 2 -28.31 -18.92 -10.21
N LYS A 3 -27.57 -19.96 -10.58
CA LYS A 3 -27.09 -20.98 -9.65
C LYS A 3 -25.57 -21.00 -9.67
N GLY A 4 -24.95 -20.97 -8.48
CA GLY A 4 -23.51 -21.06 -8.30
C GLY A 4 -23.13 -22.36 -7.57
N ARG A 5 -22.20 -23.14 -8.12
CA ARG A 5 -21.62 -24.32 -7.45
C ARG A 5 -20.11 -24.32 -7.52
N LEU A 6 -19.47 -24.87 -6.51
CA LEU A 6 -18.03 -25.05 -6.48
C LEU A 6 -17.60 -26.28 -7.29
N THR A 7 -16.46 -26.17 -7.97
CA THR A 7 -15.75 -27.34 -8.52
C THR A 7 -15.23 -28.24 -7.39
N CYS A 8 -14.95 -29.52 -7.68
CA CYS A 8 -14.48 -30.48 -6.68
C CYS A 8 -13.18 -30.03 -5.99
N ASP A 9 -12.32 -29.32 -6.68
CA ASP A 9 -11.04 -28.79 -6.19
C ASP A 9 -11.16 -27.43 -5.46
N ASN A 10 -12.35 -26.87 -5.33
CA ASN A 10 -12.62 -25.56 -4.73
C ASN A 10 -11.84 -24.40 -5.38
N GLN A 11 -11.48 -24.51 -6.67
CA GLN A 11 -10.76 -23.44 -7.38
C GLN A 11 -11.68 -22.50 -8.15
N TRP A 12 -12.85 -23.02 -8.57
CA TRP A 12 -13.76 -22.30 -9.46
C TRP A 12 -15.21 -22.37 -8.96
N ILE A 13 -15.98 -21.35 -9.32
CA ILE A 13 -17.44 -21.33 -9.21
C ILE A 13 -17.99 -21.47 -10.62
N ILE A 14 -18.82 -22.45 -10.86
CA ILE A 14 -19.60 -22.59 -12.08
C ILE A 14 -20.90 -21.83 -11.87
N VAL A 15 -21.17 -20.86 -12.73
CA VAL A 15 -22.40 -20.05 -12.70
C VAL A 15 -23.29 -20.48 -13.87
N GLU A 16 -24.47 -20.97 -13.56
CA GLU A 16 -25.46 -21.44 -14.52
C GLU A 16 -26.70 -20.55 -14.49
N SER A 17 -27.33 -20.35 -15.64
CA SER A 17 -28.63 -19.67 -15.77
C SER A 17 -29.36 -20.19 -17.01
N ASP A 18 -30.68 -20.31 -16.89
CA ASP A 18 -31.56 -20.57 -18.02
C ASP A 18 -31.70 -19.34 -18.96
N ASN A 19 -31.19 -18.18 -18.51
CA ASN A 19 -31.22 -16.94 -19.27
C ASN A 19 -29.82 -16.57 -19.80
N ALA A 20 -29.60 -16.76 -21.09
CA ALA A 20 -28.34 -16.46 -21.76
C ALA A 20 -27.94 -14.96 -21.67
N VAL A 21 -28.92 -14.05 -21.55
CA VAL A 21 -28.67 -12.61 -21.42
C VAL A 21 -28.01 -12.29 -20.07
N GLU A 22 -28.46 -12.95 -18.98
CA GLU A 22 -27.87 -12.80 -17.65
C GLU A 22 -26.40 -13.25 -17.65
N LEU A 23 -26.10 -14.42 -18.22
CA LEU A 23 -24.72 -14.92 -18.32
C LEU A 23 -23.83 -14.01 -19.17
N LYS A 24 -24.34 -13.48 -20.29
CA LYS A 24 -23.61 -12.52 -21.13
C LYS A 24 -23.29 -11.23 -20.35
N GLN A 25 -24.25 -10.70 -19.61
CA GLN A 25 -24.08 -9.48 -18.83
C GLN A 25 -23.12 -9.69 -17.66
N LEU A 26 -23.18 -10.86 -17.00
CA LEU A 26 -22.18 -11.24 -16.00
C LEU A 26 -20.79 -11.29 -16.63
N LYS A 27 -20.60 -11.98 -17.74
CA LYS A 27 -19.30 -12.07 -18.43
C LYS A 27 -18.74 -10.69 -18.77
N MET A 28 -19.57 -9.77 -19.26
CA MET A 28 -19.16 -8.38 -19.50
C MET A 28 -18.70 -7.68 -18.20
N SER A 29 -19.40 -7.91 -17.09
CA SER A 29 -19.03 -7.34 -15.79
C SER A 29 -17.75 -7.93 -15.22
N PHE A 30 -17.44 -9.20 -15.51
CA PHE A 30 -16.19 -9.89 -15.17
C PHE A 30 -15.06 -9.65 -16.19
N THR A 31 -15.27 -8.79 -17.18
CA THR A 31 -14.24 -8.40 -18.15
C THR A 31 -13.70 -7.02 -17.77
N LYS A 32 -12.38 -6.89 -17.64
CA LYS A 32 -11.70 -5.66 -17.23
C LYS A 32 -10.59 -5.30 -18.21
N LYS A 33 -10.40 -4.01 -18.43
CA LYS A 33 -9.24 -3.53 -19.20
C LYS A 33 -7.98 -3.64 -18.36
N ILE A 34 -6.94 -4.24 -18.93
CA ILE A 34 -5.63 -4.35 -18.27
C ILE A 34 -5.04 -2.97 -18.02
N ASN A 35 -4.13 -2.87 -17.04
CA ASN A 35 -3.46 -1.62 -16.75
C ASN A 35 -2.70 -1.10 -17.98
N ASP A 36 -2.64 0.21 -18.12
CA ASP A 36 -1.96 0.90 -19.23
C ASP A 36 -2.47 0.51 -20.62
N TRP A 37 -3.71 -0.01 -20.72
CA TRP A 37 -4.35 -0.45 -21.97
C TRP A 37 -4.26 0.61 -23.08
N TYR A 38 -4.33 1.90 -22.74
CA TYR A 38 -4.25 3.00 -23.68
C TYR A 38 -2.84 3.13 -24.30
N ILE A 39 -1.76 2.83 -23.54
CA ILE A 39 -0.38 2.79 -24.05
C ILE A 39 -0.22 1.60 -25.02
N ILE A 40 -0.78 0.45 -24.65
CA ILE A 40 -0.74 -0.76 -25.48
C ILE A 40 -1.50 -0.52 -26.80
N LYS A 41 -2.72 0.02 -26.73
CA LYS A 41 -3.51 0.35 -27.91
C LYS A 41 -2.81 1.36 -28.83
N LYS A 42 -2.05 2.30 -28.27
CA LYS A 42 -1.26 3.24 -29.06
C LYS A 42 -0.15 2.55 -29.87
N LYS A 43 0.55 1.59 -29.25
CA LYS A 43 1.66 0.85 -29.88
C LYS A 43 1.16 -0.26 -30.82
N ALA A 44 0.05 -0.87 -30.47
CA ALA A 44 -0.59 -1.97 -31.19
C ALA A 44 -2.12 -1.80 -31.15
N PRO A 45 -2.74 -1.08 -32.10
CA PRO A 45 -4.18 -0.73 -32.09
C PRO A 45 -5.11 -1.93 -31.98
N TYR A 46 -4.71 -3.06 -32.55
CA TYR A 46 -5.51 -4.30 -32.54
C TYR A 46 -5.22 -5.23 -31.36
N ALA A 47 -4.28 -4.87 -30.46
CA ALA A 47 -4.00 -5.71 -29.31
C ALA A 47 -5.24 -5.91 -28.44
N ASN A 48 -5.46 -7.14 -27.96
CA ASN A 48 -6.49 -7.37 -26.95
C ASN A 48 -6.02 -6.79 -25.61
N VAL A 49 -6.82 -5.88 -25.05
CA VAL A 49 -6.55 -5.21 -23.77
C VAL A 49 -7.60 -5.55 -22.71
N ASP A 50 -8.51 -6.45 -23.03
CA ASP A 50 -9.55 -6.91 -22.13
C ASP A 50 -9.18 -8.30 -21.59
N GLU A 51 -9.15 -8.46 -20.28
CA GLU A 51 -9.00 -9.74 -19.60
C GLU A 51 -10.33 -10.10 -18.94
N THR A 52 -10.84 -11.30 -19.26
CA THR A 52 -12.08 -11.81 -18.67
C THR A 52 -11.79 -12.81 -17.57
N PHE A 53 -12.45 -12.62 -16.43
CA PHE A 53 -12.39 -13.51 -15.27
C PHE A 53 -13.54 -14.53 -15.25
N MET A 54 -14.37 -14.54 -16.29
CA MET A 54 -15.42 -15.53 -16.50
C MET A 54 -15.20 -16.20 -17.86
N ASN A 55 -14.88 -17.49 -17.85
CA ASN A 55 -14.63 -18.23 -19.10
C ASN A 55 -15.92 -18.52 -19.88
N SER A 56 -15.81 -19.22 -21.04
CA SER A 56 -16.94 -19.58 -21.88
C SER A 56 -17.91 -20.56 -21.25
N TYR A 57 -17.48 -21.29 -20.25
CA TYR A 57 -18.28 -22.27 -19.50
C TYR A 57 -18.96 -21.67 -18.27
N GLY A 58 -18.94 -20.34 -18.09
CA GLY A 58 -19.52 -19.69 -16.92
C GLY A 58 -18.69 -19.84 -15.64
N MET A 59 -17.43 -20.27 -15.74
CA MET A 59 -16.57 -20.48 -14.55
C MET A 59 -15.84 -19.19 -14.19
N ILE A 60 -15.88 -18.84 -12.92
CA ILE A 60 -15.11 -17.74 -12.31
C ILE A 60 -14.21 -18.28 -11.21
N PRO A 61 -13.02 -17.67 -10.95
CA PRO A 61 -12.18 -18.04 -9.80
C PRO A 61 -12.95 -17.93 -8.50
N VAL A 62 -12.79 -18.92 -7.60
CA VAL A 62 -13.52 -18.95 -6.32
C VAL A 62 -13.33 -17.68 -5.50
N GLY A 63 -12.15 -17.05 -5.53
CA GLY A 63 -11.87 -15.82 -4.81
C GLY A 63 -12.76 -14.63 -5.21
N LEU A 64 -13.47 -14.70 -6.32
CA LEU A 64 -14.39 -13.65 -6.80
C LEU A 64 -15.85 -13.87 -6.34
N TRP A 65 -16.11 -14.76 -5.39
CA TRP A 65 -17.47 -15.08 -4.96
C TRP A 65 -18.24 -13.87 -4.39
N LEU A 66 -17.58 -12.97 -3.65
CA LEU A 66 -18.22 -11.73 -3.18
C LEU A 66 -18.51 -10.76 -4.32
N GLU A 67 -17.62 -10.68 -5.32
CA GLU A 67 -17.87 -9.87 -6.53
C GLU A 67 -19.06 -10.41 -7.33
N LEU A 68 -19.21 -11.75 -7.41
CA LEU A 68 -20.39 -12.35 -8.04
C LEU A 68 -21.68 -11.90 -7.33
N ILE A 69 -21.73 -11.98 -5.99
CA ILE A 69 -22.87 -11.51 -5.21
C ILE A 69 -23.12 -10.01 -5.45
N ARG A 70 -22.06 -9.18 -5.43
CA ARG A 70 -22.16 -7.73 -5.65
C ARG A 70 -22.74 -7.40 -7.03
N ILE A 71 -22.25 -8.08 -8.08
CA ILE A 71 -22.70 -7.87 -9.45
C ILE A 71 -24.15 -8.34 -9.61
N CYS A 72 -24.51 -9.49 -9.05
CA CYS A 72 -25.90 -9.97 -9.08
C CYS A 72 -26.85 -8.98 -8.40
N LYS A 73 -26.49 -8.45 -7.22
CA LYS A 73 -27.27 -7.40 -6.54
C LYS A 73 -27.43 -6.14 -7.38
N LYS A 74 -26.36 -5.70 -8.07
CA LYS A 74 -26.39 -4.52 -8.94
C LYS A 74 -27.41 -4.64 -10.08
N PHE A 75 -27.58 -5.84 -10.60
CA PHE A 75 -28.52 -6.11 -11.71
C PHE A 75 -29.86 -6.71 -11.24
N ASN A 76 -30.10 -6.78 -9.94
CA ASN A 76 -31.28 -7.42 -9.35
C ASN A 76 -31.45 -8.90 -9.79
N TYR A 77 -30.33 -9.61 -9.98
CA TYR A 77 -30.36 -11.04 -10.26
C TYR A 77 -30.48 -11.85 -8.98
N SER A 78 -31.38 -12.84 -8.98
CA SER A 78 -31.45 -13.84 -7.91
C SER A 78 -30.30 -14.83 -8.09
N LEU A 79 -29.46 -15.00 -7.05
CA LEU A 79 -28.35 -15.94 -7.02
C LEU A 79 -28.53 -16.92 -5.86
N GLU A 80 -28.51 -18.19 -6.17
CA GLU A 80 -28.52 -19.28 -5.21
C GLU A 80 -27.18 -20.05 -5.29
N PHE A 81 -26.51 -20.26 -4.15
CA PHE A 81 -25.39 -21.17 -4.06
C PHE A 81 -25.88 -22.55 -3.62
N ILE A 82 -25.53 -23.55 -4.41
CA ILE A 82 -25.92 -24.95 -4.18
C ILE A 82 -24.74 -25.74 -3.58
N GLU A 83 -25.03 -26.91 -2.97
CA GLU A 83 -24.05 -27.88 -2.46
C GLU A 83 -23.09 -27.32 -1.40
N ASP A 84 -23.57 -27.07 -0.18
CA ASP A 84 -22.73 -26.71 0.99
C ASP A 84 -21.65 -25.64 0.72
N PHE A 85 -21.91 -24.73 -0.22
CA PHE A 85 -20.96 -23.70 -0.65
C PHE A 85 -20.28 -23.01 0.54
N ASN A 86 -21.09 -22.61 1.54
CA ASN A 86 -20.57 -21.92 2.72
C ASN A 86 -19.60 -22.77 3.54
N CYS A 87 -19.87 -24.07 3.69
CA CYS A 87 -19.03 -24.99 4.46
C CYS A 87 -17.72 -25.30 3.73
N ARG A 88 -17.69 -25.17 2.39
CA ARG A 88 -16.51 -25.44 1.57
C ARG A 88 -15.58 -24.24 1.42
N ILE A 89 -16.10 -23.03 1.51
CA ILE A 89 -15.28 -21.80 1.48
C ILE A 89 -14.87 -21.31 2.87
N LYS A 90 -15.56 -21.76 3.93
CA LYS A 90 -15.26 -21.43 5.33
C LYS A 90 -14.76 -22.66 6.09
N ASN A 91 -13.87 -22.42 7.03
CA ASN A 91 -13.45 -23.43 8.00
C ASN A 91 -14.34 -23.32 9.25
N CYS A 92 -15.45 -24.06 9.26
CA CYS A 92 -16.42 -24.03 10.38
C CYS A 92 -15.92 -24.75 11.65
N ASN A 93 -14.79 -25.45 11.59
CA ASN A 93 -14.26 -26.24 12.73
C ASN A 93 -13.47 -25.39 13.74
N ILE A 94 -13.18 -24.12 13.43
CA ILE A 94 -12.46 -23.22 14.32
C ILE A 94 -13.49 -22.31 14.99
N THR A 95 -13.62 -22.40 16.31
CA THR A 95 -14.49 -21.50 17.06
C THR A 95 -13.71 -20.26 17.51
N ARG A 96 -14.43 -19.15 17.73
CA ARG A 96 -13.82 -17.93 18.26
C ARG A 96 -13.24 -18.18 19.66
N GLN A 97 -13.96 -18.93 20.48
CA GLN A 97 -13.55 -19.23 21.86
C GLN A 97 -12.22 -20.02 21.89
N ASP A 98 -12.06 -21.04 21.04
CA ASP A 98 -10.81 -21.81 20.97
C ASP A 98 -9.63 -20.91 20.56
N PHE A 99 -9.86 -20.01 19.60
CA PHE A 99 -8.83 -19.06 19.17
C PHE A 99 -8.47 -18.06 20.27
N ASP A 100 -9.47 -17.47 20.93
CA ASP A 100 -9.23 -16.49 22.01
C ASP A 100 -8.49 -17.14 23.18
N THR A 101 -8.90 -18.36 23.60
CA THR A 101 -8.21 -19.13 24.64
C THR A 101 -6.75 -19.41 24.27
N PHE A 102 -6.51 -19.83 23.02
CA PHE A 102 -5.14 -20.06 22.55
C PHE A 102 -4.28 -18.79 22.64
N VAL A 103 -4.82 -17.63 22.26
CA VAL A 103 -4.07 -16.36 22.34
C VAL A 103 -3.86 -15.92 23.78
N ASP A 104 -4.83 -16.15 24.67
CA ASP A 104 -4.67 -15.87 26.10
C ASP A 104 -3.57 -16.71 26.73
N ASP A 105 -3.54 -18.00 26.41
CA ASP A 105 -2.48 -18.90 26.86
C ASP A 105 -1.11 -18.49 26.34
N LEU A 106 -1.01 -18.16 25.04
CA LEU A 106 0.21 -17.71 24.37
C LEU A 106 0.78 -16.44 25.01
N LEU A 107 -0.09 -15.51 25.40
CA LEU A 107 0.29 -14.20 25.92
C LEU A 107 0.29 -14.12 27.46
N SER A 108 0.00 -15.21 28.17
CA SER A 108 -0.18 -15.24 29.64
C SER A 108 1.02 -14.67 30.41
N ASN A 109 2.23 -14.92 29.92
CA ASN A 109 3.48 -14.43 30.52
C ASN A 109 4.19 -13.36 29.65
N SER A 110 3.47 -12.80 28.66
CA SER A 110 4.06 -11.91 27.67
C SER A 110 3.98 -10.44 28.09
N THR A 111 4.96 -9.65 27.65
CA THR A 111 4.89 -8.19 27.69
C THR A 111 4.05 -7.60 26.56
N LEU A 112 3.61 -8.42 25.61
CA LEU A 112 2.79 -8.01 24.47
C LEU A 112 1.32 -7.89 24.89
N SER A 113 0.63 -6.92 24.32
CA SER A 113 -0.81 -6.75 24.52
C SER A 113 -1.56 -7.00 23.21
N LYS A 114 -2.54 -7.89 23.26
CA LYS A 114 -3.48 -8.11 22.16
C LYS A 114 -4.53 -6.99 22.09
N LYS A 115 -5.13 -6.81 20.93
CA LYS A 115 -6.24 -5.90 20.68
C LYS A 115 -7.38 -6.66 20.02
N ASP A 116 -8.63 -6.34 20.37
CA ASP A 116 -9.80 -7.07 19.87
C ASP A 116 -9.87 -7.07 18.35
N TYR A 117 -9.60 -5.95 17.69
CA TYR A 117 -9.57 -5.89 16.23
C TYR A 117 -8.48 -6.78 15.59
N GLN A 118 -7.35 -7.01 16.30
CA GLN A 118 -6.31 -7.92 15.81
C GLN A 118 -6.81 -9.37 15.86
N LEU A 119 -7.48 -9.73 16.96
CA LEU A 119 -8.11 -11.04 17.10
C LEU A 119 -9.20 -11.24 16.06
N ASP A 120 -10.04 -10.23 15.83
CA ASP A 120 -11.09 -10.27 14.80
C ASP A 120 -10.50 -10.49 13.40
N GLY A 121 -9.45 -9.75 13.07
CA GLY A 121 -8.76 -9.88 11.78
C GLY A 121 -8.16 -11.27 11.58
N VAL A 122 -7.46 -11.81 12.59
CA VAL A 122 -6.86 -13.16 12.52
C VAL A 122 -7.93 -14.23 12.48
N PHE A 123 -8.98 -14.12 13.29
CA PHE A 123 -10.08 -15.07 13.29
C PHE A 123 -10.80 -15.12 11.94
N ASN A 124 -11.05 -13.96 11.33
CA ASN A 124 -11.59 -13.91 9.97
C ASN A 124 -10.68 -14.62 8.95
N ILE A 125 -9.36 -14.47 9.04
CA ILE A 125 -8.43 -15.23 8.17
C ILE A 125 -8.57 -16.73 8.39
N LEU A 126 -8.63 -17.16 9.64
CA LEU A 126 -8.76 -18.60 9.98
C LEU A 126 -10.08 -19.22 9.46
N GLN A 127 -11.15 -18.41 9.45
CA GLN A 127 -12.45 -18.82 8.91
C GLN A 127 -12.43 -18.99 7.38
N TYR A 128 -11.62 -18.22 6.64
CA TYR A 128 -11.60 -18.25 5.19
C TYR A 128 -10.26 -18.74 4.66
N GLN A 129 -10.26 -19.83 3.93
CA GLN A 129 -9.04 -20.40 3.35
C GLN A 129 -8.40 -19.50 2.31
N ARG A 130 -9.20 -18.66 1.64
CA ARG A 130 -8.77 -17.69 0.62
C ARG A 130 -9.35 -16.33 0.93
N CYS A 131 -8.51 -15.43 1.36
CA CYS A 131 -8.98 -14.10 1.76
C CYS A 131 -7.87 -13.05 1.76
N CYS A 132 -8.30 -11.81 1.71
CA CYS A 132 -7.46 -10.65 1.96
C CYS A 132 -7.90 -9.94 3.24
N VAL A 133 -6.94 -9.30 3.91
CA VAL A 133 -7.16 -8.43 5.06
C VAL A 133 -6.54 -7.07 4.78
N GLU A 134 -7.37 -6.04 4.87
CA GLU A 134 -6.95 -4.65 4.73
C GLU A 134 -6.81 -4.03 6.12
N VAL A 135 -5.57 -3.88 6.59
CA VAL A 135 -5.26 -3.25 7.87
C VAL A 135 -4.32 -2.09 7.63
N SER A 136 -4.76 -0.90 7.99
CA SER A 136 -3.96 0.31 7.85
C SER A 136 -2.56 0.16 8.46
N THR A 137 -1.58 0.86 7.92
CA THR A 137 -0.24 0.93 8.50
C THR A 137 -0.35 1.33 9.97
N SER A 138 0.49 0.75 10.82
CA SER A 138 0.43 0.86 12.30
C SER A 138 -0.72 0.08 12.98
N GLY A 139 -1.57 -0.64 12.25
CA GLY A 139 -2.57 -1.54 12.84
C GLY A 139 -2.04 -2.88 13.34
N GLY A 140 -0.71 -3.08 13.33
CA GLY A 140 -0.09 -4.29 13.89
C GLY A 140 -0.19 -5.52 12.99
N LYS A 141 -0.21 -5.37 11.66
CA LYS A 141 -0.23 -6.49 10.69
C LYS A 141 0.78 -7.60 11.02
N THR A 142 2.02 -7.23 11.36
CA THR A 142 3.09 -8.20 11.69
C THR A 142 2.75 -9.04 12.91
N PHE A 143 2.17 -8.43 13.95
CA PHE A 143 1.73 -9.15 15.14
C PHE A 143 0.51 -10.04 14.86
N MET A 144 -0.46 -9.56 14.09
CA MET A 144 -1.59 -10.38 13.62
C MET A 144 -1.09 -11.61 12.84
N THR A 145 -0.08 -11.42 11.98
CA THR A 145 0.51 -12.51 11.22
C THR A 145 1.26 -13.51 12.12
N TYR A 146 1.93 -13.02 13.16
CA TYR A 146 2.56 -13.87 14.16
C TYR A 146 1.53 -14.74 14.90
N LEU A 147 0.43 -14.16 15.40
CA LEU A 147 -0.66 -14.91 16.04
C LEU A 147 -1.27 -15.95 15.11
N LEU A 148 -1.47 -15.57 13.84
CA LEU A 148 -1.96 -16.49 12.81
C LEU A 148 -1.01 -17.68 12.62
N PHE A 149 0.30 -17.43 12.48
CA PHE A 149 1.29 -18.50 12.32
C PHE A 149 1.32 -19.44 13.52
N LYS A 150 1.36 -18.87 14.73
CA LYS A 150 1.37 -19.69 15.95
C LYS A 150 0.15 -20.61 16.00
N TYR A 151 -1.03 -20.06 15.72
CA TYR A 151 -2.25 -20.88 15.68
C TYR A 151 -2.20 -21.96 14.59
N MET A 152 -1.74 -21.62 13.40
CA MET A 152 -1.64 -22.54 12.26
C MET A 152 -0.65 -23.67 12.53
N ILE A 153 0.48 -23.38 13.17
CA ILE A 153 1.50 -24.39 13.51
C ILE A 153 1.02 -25.24 14.69
N ASP A 154 0.67 -24.60 15.80
CA ASP A 154 0.49 -25.27 17.09
C ASP A 154 -0.88 -25.97 17.21
N LYS A 155 -1.94 -25.43 16.58
CA LYS A 155 -3.31 -25.97 16.65
C LYS A 155 -3.75 -26.70 15.38
N LEU A 156 -3.37 -26.18 14.20
CA LEU A 156 -3.77 -26.80 12.93
C LEU A 156 -2.72 -27.76 12.36
N GLY A 157 -1.51 -27.81 12.94
CA GLY A 157 -0.44 -28.74 12.57
C GLY A 157 0.19 -28.50 11.21
N PHE A 158 0.09 -27.26 10.65
CA PHE A 158 0.75 -26.93 9.40
C PHE A 158 2.27 -26.92 9.56
N LYS A 159 2.96 -27.54 8.59
CA LYS A 159 4.41 -27.74 8.66
C LYS A 159 5.20 -26.83 7.73
N HIS A 160 4.58 -26.32 6.67
CA HIS A 160 5.27 -25.53 5.66
C HIS A 160 4.44 -24.30 5.29
N ILE A 161 4.95 -23.13 5.66
CA ILE A 161 4.34 -21.83 5.41
C ILE A 161 5.28 -20.97 4.56
N LEU A 162 4.76 -20.40 3.47
CA LEU A 162 5.49 -19.48 2.62
C LEU A 162 5.00 -18.04 2.86
N TYR A 163 5.88 -17.17 3.31
CA TYR A 163 5.61 -15.74 3.50
C TYR A 163 6.33 -14.92 2.44
N VAL A 164 5.57 -14.29 1.56
CA VAL A 164 6.07 -13.57 0.38
C VAL A 164 6.03 -12.07 0.65
N THR A 165 7.17 -11.42 0.52
CA THR A 165 7.33 -9.98 0.73
C THR A 165 7.71 -9.25 -0.56
N PRO A 166 7.42 -7.94 -0.69
CA PRO A 166 7.82 -7.18 -1.87
C PRO A 166 9.32 -6.92 -1.95
N LYS A 167 10.04 -6.82 -0.82
CA LYS A 167 11.44 -6.43 -0.75
C LYS A 167 12.25 -7.26 0.24
N THR A 168 13.57 -7.29 0.02
CA THR A 168 14.53 -7.98 0.87
C THR A 168 14.51 -7.48 2.33
N ASP A 169 14.50 -6.16 2.53
CA ASP A 169 14.53 -5.57 3.87
C ASP A 169 13.29 -5.97 4.70
N LEU A 170 12.12 -6.06 4.05
CA LEU A 170 10.90 -6.53 4.69
C LEU A 170 10.95 -8.03 5.01
N THR A 171 11.69 -8.83 4.22
CA THR A 171 11.89 -10.25 4.49
C THR A 171 12.61 -10.45 5.82
N THR A 172 13.77 -9.81 5.98
CA THR A 172 14.58 -9.90 7.20
C THR A 172 13.91 -9.23 8.41
N GLN A 173 13.20 -8.11 8.18
CA GLN A 173 12.44 -7.46 9.24
C GLN A 173 11.32 -8.36 9.79
N SER A 174 10.60 -9.07 8.92
CA SER A 174 9.49 -9.93 9.33
C SER A 174 9.99 -11.13 10.14
N SER A 175 11.05 -11.82 9.69
CA SER A 175 11.63 -12.95 10.40
C SER A 175 12.18 -12.54 11.77
N GLY A 176 12.88 -11.39 11.83
CA GLY A 176 13.40 -10.84 13.08
C GLY A 176 12.30 -10.51 14.09
N LYS A 177 11.20 -9.89 13.63
CA LYS A 177 10.05 -9.57 14.49
C LYS A 177 9.37 -10.81 15.10
N PHE A 178 9.29 -11.90 14.36
CA PHE A 178 8.70 -13.15 14.89
C PHE A 178 9.54 -13.74 16.02
N ILE A 179 10.87 -13.68 15.90
CA ILE A 179 11.79 -14.09 16.97
C ILE A 179 11.64 -13.18 18.19
N GLU A 180 11.51 -11.86 17.99
CA GLU A 180 11.27 -10.92 19.08
C GLU A 180 9.96 -11.21 19.81
N TYR A 181 8.89 -11.58 19.08
CA TYR A 181 7.60 -11.94 19.66
C TYR A 181 7.66 -13.24 20.47
N ASP A 182 8.35 -14.28 19.97
CA ASP A 182 8.57 -15.52 20.75
C ASP A 182 9.29 -15.21 22.07
N LYS A 183 10.37 -14.41 22.04
CA LYS A 183 11.09 -13.98 23.25
C LYS A 183 10.18 -13.20 24.19
N ALA A 184 9.36 -12.27 23.67
CA ALA A 184 8.43 -11.48 24.48
C ALA A 184 7.31 -12.33 25.11
N CYS A 185 6.97 -13.47 24.49
CA CYS A 185 6.05 -14.47 25.05
C CYS A 185 6.73 -15.45 26.03
N GLY A 186 8.06 -15.35 26.20
CA GLY A 186 8.81 -16.27 27.08
C GLY A 186 8.85 -17.70 26.58
N ILE A 187 8.71 -17.94 25.27
CA ILE A 187 8.70 -19.25 24.65
C ILE A 187 9.95 -19.48 23.80
N GLU A 188 10.45 -20.71 23.81
CA GLU A 188 11.42 -21.15 22.81
C GLU A 188 10.72 -21.40 21.48
N SER A 189 11.31 -20.90 20.38
CA SER A 189 10.73 -21.08 19.05
C SER A 189 10.73 -22.57 18.68
N THR A 190 9.54 -23.14 18.53
CA THR A 190 9.32 -24.53 18.08
C THR A 190 9.38 -24.65 16.54
N TRP A 191 9.52 -23.54 15.85
CA TRP A 191 9.53 -23.44 14.39
C TRP A 191 10.91 -23.04 13.88
N THR A 192 11.24 -23.49 12.69
CA THR A 192 12.45 -23.15 11.98
C THR A 192 12.13 -22.22 10.81
N TYR A 193 13.08 -21.35 10.43
CA TYR A 193 12.87 -20.44 9.31
C TYR A 193 14.06 -20.35 8.37
N ASN A 194 13.79 -19.89 7.17
CA ASN A 194 14.80 -19.50 6.19
C ASN A 194 14.34 -18.28 5.39
N GLU A 195 15.33 -17.57 4.85
CA GLU A 195 15.12 -16.38 4.02
C GLU A 195 15.59 -16.65 2.59
N ILE A 196 14.77 -16.21 1.61
CA ILE A 196 15.09 -16.30 0.18
C ILE A 196 15.08 -14.89 -0.43
N HIS A 197 16.26 -14.34 -0.59
CA HIS A 197 16.49 -13.06 -1.27
C HIS A 197 17.89 -12.99 -1.89
N GLY A 198 18.20 -11.92 -2.64
CA GLY A 198 19.45 -11.82 -3.41
C GLY A 198 20.73 -11.91 -2.59
N ALA A 199 20.72 -11.46 -1.33
CA ALA A 199 21.86 -11.47 -0.41
C ALA A 199 21.91 -12.70 0.51
N ALA A 200 20.84 -13.54 0.56
CA ALA A 200 20.82 -14.72 1.41
C ALA A 200 21.68 -15.85 0.85
N LYS A 201 22.24 -16.67 1.76
CA LYS A 201 22.96 -17.90 1.37
C LYS A 201 22.00 -18.83 0.62
N LYS A 202 22.39 -19.24 -0.58
CA LYS A 202 21.62 -20.21 -1.37
C LYS A 202 21.66 -21.57 -0.69
N LYS A 203 20.52 -22.18 -0.48
CA LYS A 203 20.37 -23.58 -0.07
C LYS A 203 19.83 -24.40 -1.24
N THR A 204 20.11 -25.68 -1.24
CA THR A 204 19.55 -26.64 -2.21
C THR A 204 18.16 -27.09 -1.78
N GLU A 205 17.94 -27.23 -0.49
CA GLU A 205 16.67 -27.67 0.11
C GLU A 205 16.20 -26.69 1.19
N TYR A 206 14.89 -26.56 1.34
CA TYR A 206 14.22 -25.66 2.28
C TYR A 206 13.18 -26.46 3.05
N ASN A 207 13.57 -27.09 4.15
CA ASN A 207 12.70 -27.94 4.97
C ASN A 207 12.18 -27.24 6.24
N GLU A 208 12.41 -25.94 6.32
CA GLU A 208 12.00 -25.13 7.45
C GLU A 208 10.45 -24.97 7.50
N THR A 209 9.94 -24.72 8.71
CA THR A 209 8.52 -24.51 8.96
C THR A 209 8.01 -23.27 8.25
N ILE A 210 8.79 -22.18 8.27
CA ILE A 210 8.46 -20.93 7.60
C ILE A 210 9.58 -20.53 6.64
N VAL A 211 9.21 -20.21 5.41
CA VAL A 211 10.14 -19.61 4.45
C VAL A 211 9.66 -18.19 4.15
N PHE A 212 10.48 -17.22 4.51
CA PHE A 212 10.32 -15.82 4.12
C PHE A 212 11.03 -15.56 2.82
N GLY A 213 10.38 -14.96 1.82
CA GLY A 213 11.05 -14.70 0.56
C GLY A 213 10.50 -13.51 -0.21
N ASN A 214 11.39 -12.77 -0.89
CA ASN A 214 10.93 -11.73 -1.78
C ASN A 214 10.45 -12.32 -3.12
N TYR A 215 9.43 -11.69 -3.71
CA TYR A 215 8.80 -12.23 -4.91
C TYR A 215 9.74 -12.29 -6.14
N GLN A 216 10.77 -11.39 -6.23
CA GLN A 216 11.73 -11.41 -7.32
C GLN A 216 12.64 -12.66 -7.31
N SER A 217 12.94 -13.17 -6.13
CA SER A 217 13.72 -14.41 -5.96
C SER A 217 12.83 -15.65 -6.05
N LEU A 218 11.64 -15.59 -5.44
CA LEU A 218 10.70 -16.71 -5.43
C LEU A 218 10.14 -17.04 -6.81
N CYS A 219 9.79 -16.05 -7.64
CA CYS A 219 9.20 -16.30 -8.97
C CYS A 219 10.11 -17.14 -9.88
N LYS A 220 11.43 -17.15 -9.61
CA LYS A 220 12.44 -17.94 -10.34
C LYS A 220 12.49 -19.42 -9.93
N LYS A 221 11.86 -19.80 -8.79
CA LYS A 221 11.81 -21.19 -8.33
C LYS A 221 10.88 -22.01 -9.21
N LYS A 222 11.19 -23.31 -9.35
CA LYS A 222 10.35 -24.28 -10.07
C LYS A 222 9.11 -24.63 -9.26
N LYS A 223 8.14 -25.27 -9.90
CA LYS A 223 6.86 -25.66 -9.27
C LYS A 223 7.08 -26.56 -8.06
N ASP A 224 7.96 -27.56 -8.16
CA ASP A 224 8.24 -28.54 -7.10
C ASP A 224 8.63 -27.87 -5.76
N PHE A 225 9.26 -26.69 -5.82
CA PHE A 225 9.56 -25.89 -4.64
C PHE A 225 8.29 -25.48 -3.88
N PHE A 226 7.19 -25.21 -4.60
CA PHE A 226 5.94 -24.71 -4.01
C PHE A 226 4.99 -25.79 -3.55
N ASP A 227 5.15 -27.02 -4.02
CA ASP A 227 4.20 -28.13 -3.81
C ASP A 227 4.05 -28.57 -2.35
N LYS A 228 5.00 -28.22 -1.49
CA LYS A 228 5.00 -28.57 -0.07
C LYS A 228 4.31 -27.54 0.84
N TYR A 229 4.07 -26.33 0.35
CA TYR A 229 3.51 -25.27 1.20
C TYR A 229 2.00 -25.39 1.33
N ASP A 230 1.55 -25.60 2.55
CA ASP A 230 0.12 -25.64 2.92
C ASP A 230 -0.50 -24.24 2.96
N VAL A 231 0.32 -23.25 3.34
CA VAL A 231 -0.10 -21.86 3.55
C VAL A 231 0.81 -20.94 2.77
N VAL A 232 0.22 -20.03 2.01
CA VAL A 232 0.92 -18.96 1.28
C VAL A 232 0.34 -17.62 1.69
N ILE A 233 1.19 -16.76 2.22
CA ILE A 233 0.83 -15.40 2.63
C ILE A 233 1.57 -14.40 1.75
N ILE A 234 0.84 -13.47 1.17
CA ILE A 234 1.38 -12.38 0.36
C ILE A 234 1.26 -11.08 1.15
N ASP A 235 2.39 -10.56 1.61
CA ASP A 235 2.45 -9.23 2.21
C ASP A 235 2.44 -8.16 1.13
N GLU A 236 1.79 -7.02 1.41
CA GLU A 236 1.49 -5.95 0.45
C GLU A 236 0.85 -6.50 -0.84
N CYS A 237 -0.19 -7.32 -0.65
CA CYS A 237 -0.85 -8.07 -1.73
C CYS A 237 -1.49 -7.19 -2.82
N HIS A 238 -1.60 -5.87 -2.62
CA HIS A 238 -2.02 -4.94 -3.68
C HIS A 238 -1.09 -4.96 -4.91
N HIS A 239 0.11 -5.54 -4.80
CA HIS A 239 1.01 -5.78 -5.92
C HIS A 239 0.70 -7.07 -6.71
N THR A 240 -0.37 -7.81 -6.40
CA THR A 240 -0.68 -9.11 -7.04
C THR A 240 -0.85 -9.04 -8.56
N ALA A 241 -1.21 -7.90 -9.12
CA ALA A 241 -1.24 -7.71 -10.57
C ALA A 241 0.12 -7.88 -11.25
N ALA A 242 1.24 -7.79 -10.51
CA ALA A 242 2.58 -8.04 -11.05
C ALA A 242 2.75 -9.51 -11.49
N LYS A 243 3.33 -9.71 -12.67
CA LYS A 243 3.55 -11.04 -13.27
C LYS A 243 4.31 -12.01 -12.37
N SER A 244 5.28 -11.51 -11.58
CA SER A 244 6.07 -12.30 -10.64
C SER A 244 5.22 -12.91 -9.52
N ILE A 245 4.31 -12.14 -8.92
CA ILE A 245 3.43 -12.62 -7.85
C ILE A 245 2.41 -13.60 -8.41
N ARG A 246 1.79 -13.28 -9.56
CA ARG A 246 0.89 -14.22 -10.25
C ARG A 246 1.57 -15.54 -10.58
N SER A 247 2.84 -15.50 -11.04
CA SER A 247 3.63 -16.71 -11.29
C SER A 247 3.84 -17.56 -10.04
N ILE A 248 4.08 -16.95 -8.88
CA ILE A 248 4.19 -17.65 -7.59
C ILE A 248 2.84 -18.30 -7.24
N LEU A 249 1.76 -17.54 -7.24
CA LEU A 249 0.42 -18.01 -6.85
C LEU A 249 -0.11 -19.13 -7.75
N ASN A 250 0.24 -19.10 -9.06
CA ASN A 250 -0.07 -20.19 -9.98
C ASN A 250 0.70 -21.50 -9.65
N LYS A 251 1.91 -21.40 -9.10
CA LYS A 251 2.69 -22.57 -8.69
C LYS A 251 2.26 -23.12 -7.33
N CYS A 252 1.58 -22.30 -6.52
CA CYS A 252 1.05 -22.68 -5.21
C CYS A 252 -0.38 -23.27 -5.31
N ASP A 253 -0.63 -24.13 -6.29
CA ASP A 253 -1.97 -24.71 -6.52
C ASP A 253 -2.40 -25.68 -5.41
N LYS A 254 -1.46 -26.32 -4.73
CA LYS A 254 -1.70 -27.22 -3.60
C LYS A 254 -1.93 -26.52 -2.27
N ALA A 255 -1.63 -25.20 -2.18
CA ALA A 255 -1.79 -24.46 -0.94
C ALA A 255 -3.26 -24.41 -0.49
N LYS A 256 -3.51 -24.88 0.73
CA LYS A 256 -4.83 -24.88 1.36
C LYS A 256 -5.27 -23.45 1.73
N TYR A 257 -4.34 -22.64 2.26
CA TYR A 257 -4.58 -21.26 2.59
C TYR A 257 -3.81 -20.33 1.64
N LYS A 258 -4.52 -19.36 1.04
CA LYS A 258 -3.94 -18.23 0.27
C LYS A 258 -4.42 -16.94 0.90
N ILE A 259 -3.53 -16.21 1.54
CA ILE A 259 -3.85 -15.04 2.37
C ILE A 259 -3.12 -13.82 1.84
N GLY A 260 -3.84 -12.73 1.68
CA GLY A 260 -3.29 -11.43 1.29
C GLY A 260 -3.38 -10.42 2.44
N LEU A 261 -2.26 -9.76 2.74
CA LEU A 261 -2.19 -8.69 3.73
C LEU A 261 -1.86 -7.39 3.01
N THR A 262 -2.55 -6.31 3.32
CA THR A 262 -2.25 -4.98 2.75
C THR A 262 -2.74 -3.85 3.64
N GLY A 263 -2.10 -2.68 3.54
CA GLY A 263 -2.61 -1.43 4.11
C GLY A 263 -3.56 -0.67 3.18
N THR A 264 -3.62 -1.07 1.92
CA THR A 264 -4.42 -0.41 0.88
C THR A 264 -4.93 -1.44 -0.12
N PHE A 265 -6.24 -1.56 -0.23
CA PHE A 265 -6.85 -2.46 -1.21
C PHE A 265 -7.14 -1.73 -2.52
N PRO A 266 -6.97 -2.36 -3.69
CA PRO A 266 -7.31 -1.75 -4.97
C PRO A 266 -8.79 -1.32 -5.01
N LYS A 267 -9.07 -0.23 -5.75
CA LYS A 267 -10.45 0.26 -5.91
C LYS A 267 -11.33 -0.81 -6.54
N GLU A 268 -12.60 -0.84 -6.12
CA GLU A 268 -13.62 -1.70 -6.72
C GLU A 268 -13.71 -1.48 -8.24
N ASP A 269 -14.12 -2.51 -8.95
CA ASP A 269 -14.26 -2.55 -10.42
C ASP A 269 -12.97 -2.32 -11.23
N THR A 270 -11.80 -2.23 -10.59
CA THR A 270 -10.52 -2.13 -11.29
C THR A 270 -9.96 -3.52 -11.65
N TYR A 271 -9.10 -3.54 -12.68
CA TYR A 271 -8.35 -4.74 -13.07
C TYR A 271 -7.55 -5.33 -11.90
N ASP A 272 -6.81 -4.50 -11.17
CA ASP A 272 -6.00 -4.93 -10.02
C ASP A 272 -6.84 -5.59 -8.92
N ASN A 273 -8.04 -5.06 -8.66
CA ASN A 273 -8.97 -5.62 -7.70
C ASN A 273 -9.40 -7.03 -8.11
N PHE A 274 -9.79 -7.21 -9.37
CA PHE A 274 -10.22 -8.50 -9.90
C PHE A 274 -9.07 -9.51 -9.94
N VAL A 275 -7.87 -9.10 -10.35
CA VAL A 275 -6.68 -9.96 -10.33
C VAL A 275 -6.39 -10.41 -8.90
N LEU A 276 -6.31 -9.48 -7.94
CA LEU A 276 -5.99 -9.80 -6.57
C LEU A 276 -6.98 -10.81 -5.98
N GLN A 277 -8.28 -10.53 -6.10
CA GLN A 277 -9.30 -11.43 -5.58
C GLN A 277 -9.31 -12.78 -6.30
N SER A 278 -9.09 -12.83 -7.61
CA SER A 278 -9.08 -14.08 -8.37
C SER A 278 -7.98 -15.04 -7.92
N TYR A 279 -6.81 -14.53 -7.57
CA TYR A 279 -5.67 -15.33 -7.14
C TYR A 279 -5.66 -15.65 -5.64
N ILE A 280 -6.11 -14.74 -4.80
CA ILE A 280 -6.05 -14.87 -3.34
C ILE A 280 -7.46 -15.07 -2.78
N GLY A 281 -8.30 -14.07 -2.83
CA GLY A 281 -9.66 -14.08 -2.30
C GLY A 281 -10.18 -12.69 -1.97
N PRO A 282 -11.43 -12.59 -1.51
CA PRO A 282 -12.05 -11.31 -1.16
C PRO A 282 -11.50 -10.74 0.15
N VAL A 283 -11.76 -9.45 0.39
CA VAL A 283 -11.47 -8.82 1.69
C VAL A 283 -12.50 -9.26 2.72
N VAL A 284 -12.04 -9.94 3.76
CA VAL A 284 -12.89 -10.44 4.86
C VAL A 284 -12.81 -9.59 6.13
N PHE A 285 -11.81 -8.73 6.23
CA PHE A 285 -11.63 -7.80 7.35
C PHE A 285 -10.99 -6.50 6.87
N ARG A 286 -11.50 -5.38 7.40
CA ARG A 286 -10.97 -4.03 7.13
C ARG A 286 -10.83 -3.25 8.41
N LEU A 287 -9.65 -2.61 8.58
CA LEU A 287 -9.37 -1.67 9.65
C LEU A 287 -8.78 -0.40 9.06
N SER A 288 -9.54 0.65 9.06
CA SER A 288 -9.13 1.94 8.49
C SER A 288 -8.22 2.73 9.45
N SER A 289 -7.51 3.73 8.91
CA SER A 289 -6.77 4.69 9.72
C SER A 289 -7.68 5.47 10.67
N TYR A 290 -8.89 5.78 10.23
CA TYR A 290 -9.91 6.44 11.05
C TYR A 290 -10.28 5.60 12.27
N ASP A 291 -10.51 4.30 12.10
CA ASP A 291 -10.84 3.39 13.20
C ASP A 291 -9.70 3.30 14.21
N LEU A 292 -8.45 3.17 13.73
CA LEU A 292 -7.27 3.13 14.60
C LEU A 292 -7.10 4.38 15.46
N ILE A 293 -7.37 5.56 14.90
CA ILE A 293 -7.21 6.83 15.63
C ILE A 293 -8.38 7.06 16.57
N ASN A 294 -9.63 6.92 16.07
CA ASN A 294 -10.80 7.45 16.75
C ASN A 294 -11.57 6.42 17.58
N LYS A 295 -11.54 5.15 17.20
CA LYS A 295 -12.23 4.09 17.95
C LYS A 295 -11.29 3.38 18.91
N GLU A 296 -10.10 3.04 18.43
CA GLU A 296 -9.17 2.21 19.17
C GLU A 296 -8.15 3.01 19.99
N ASN A 297 -7.99 4.31 19.67
CA ASN A 297 -6.98 5.20 20.26
C ASN A 297 -5.56 4.58 20.23
N PHE A 298 -5.24 3.85 19.15
CA PHE A 298 -3.99 3.08 18.99
C PHE A 298 -2.97 3.74 18.10
N ALA A 299 -3.33 4.83 17.46
CA ALA A 299 -2.44 5.53 16.55
C ALA A 299 -2.34 7.01 16.92
N THR A 300 -1.19 7.60 16.66
CA THR A 300 -1.01 9.04 16.80
C THR A 300 -1.86 9.76 15.75
N PRO A 301 -2.69 10.75 16.12
CA PRO A 301 -3.43 11.55 15.17
C PRO A 301 -2.52 12.24 14.14
N VAL A 302 -2.91 12.22 12.87
CA VAL A 302 -2.23 12.97 11.82
C VAL A 302 -3.12 14.12 11.35
N ILE A 303 -2.61 15.34 11.40
CA ILE A 303 -3.29 16.55 10.92
C ILE A 303 -2.63 16.99 9.63
N VAL A 304 -3.42 17.07 8.56
CA VAL A 304 -2.92 17.50 7.26
C VAL A 304 -3.15 18.99 7.06
N THR A 305 -2.09 19.70 6.68
CA THR A 305 -2.15 21.09 6.27
C THR A 305 -1.69 21.21 4.82
N VAL A 306 -2.57 21.68 3.95
CA VAL A 306 -2.30 21.86 2.53
C VAL A 306 -2.04 23.34 2.27
N PHE A 307 -0.92 23.66 1.62
CA PHE A 307 -0.62 24.98 1.12
C PHE A 307 -0.78 25.03 -0.40
N GLU A 308 -1.87 25.66 -0.87
CA GLU A 308 -2.08 25.94 -2.29
C GLU A 308 -1.27 27.18 -2.68
N MET A 309 -0.15 26.94 -3.36
CA MET A 309 0.82 27.96 -3.78
C MET A 309 0.40 28.55 -5.11
N LYS A 310 -0.23 29.71 -5.08
CA LYS A 310 -0.71 30.42 -6.27
C LYS A 310 0.40 31.29 -6.87
N TYR A 311 0.82 30.93 -8.08
CA TYR A 311 1.83 31.68 -8.81
C TYR A 311 1.20 32.89 -9.51
N LEU A 312 1.76 34.08 -9.26
CA LEU A 312 1.30 35.33 -9.83
C LEU A 312 2.23 35.85 -10.95
N GLU A 313 3.15 35.00 -11.43
CA GLU A 313 3.97 35.29 -12.63
C GLU A 313 3.10 35.06 -13.88
N GLU A 314 2.43 36.13 -14.34
CA GLU A 314 1.42 36.03 -15.41
C GLU A 314 1.97 35.44 -16.70
N ASP A 315 3.19 35.77 -17.11
CA ASP A 315 3.78 35.28 -18.36
C ASP A 315 3.96 33.75 -18.36
N LYS A 316 4.49 33.21 -17.27
CA LYS A 316 4.71 31.74 -17.15
C LYS A 316 3.41 30.99 -17.02
N THR A 317 2.48 31.46 -16.20
CA THR A 317 1.16 30.82 -16.02
C THR A 317 0.32 30.91 -17.30
N LYS A 318 0.41 32.03 -18.03
CA LYS A 318 -0.22 32.21 -19.33
C LYS A 318 0.38 31.33 -20.41
N ALA A 319 1.69 31.16 -20.44
CA ALA A 319 2.38 30.27 -21.37
C ALA A 319 1.94 28.80 -21.13
N LEU A 320 1.90 28.34 -19.88
CA LEU A 320 1.39 27.01 -19.53
C LEU A 320 -0.09 26.84 -19.90
N TYR A 321 -0.90 27.86 -19.67
CA TYR A 321 -2.31 27.85 -20.05
C TYR A 321 -2.46 27.67 -21.56
N ASN A 322 -1.75 28.47 -22.37
CA ASN A 322 -1.79 28.38 -23.83
C ASN A 322 -1.38 26.98 -24.34
N LEU A 323 -0.32 26.41 -23.77
CA LEU A 323 0.12 25.06 -24.10
C LEU A 323 -0.93 23.99 -23.73
N ARG A 324 -1.69 24.18 -22.65
CA ARG A 324 -2.79 23.27 -22.30
C ARG A 324 -3.97 23.36 -23.27
N VAL A 325 -4.32 24.57 -23.67
CA VAL A 325 -5.45 24.83 -24.60
C VAL A 325 -5.11 24.36 -26.01
N SER A 326 -3.88 24.61 -26.48
CA SER A 326 -3.40 24.21 -27.81
C SER A 326 -2.94 22.76 -27.91
N LYS A 327 -3.00 22.03 -26.80
CA LYS A 327 -2.56 20.64 -26.73
C LYS A 327 -3.31 19.80 -27.76
N ASP A 328 -2.54 19.08 -28.57
CA ASP A 328 -3.08 18.06 -29.47
C ASP A 328 -3.80 16.99 -28.63
N LYS A 329 -5.11 16.84 -28.86
CA LYS A 329 -5.94 15.85 -28.18
C LYS A 329 -5.60 14.42 -28.61
N ASP A 330 -5.00 14.28 -29.77
CA ASP A 330 -4.61 13.00 -30.36
C ASP A 330 -3.17 12.58 -29.97
N ASP A 331 -2.36 13.50 -29.38
CA ASP A 331 -1.07 13.14 -28.76
C ASP A 331 -1.25 12.69 -27.29
N PRO A 332 -1.26 11.39 -27.01
CA PRO A 332 -1.41 10.86 -25.66
C PRO A 332 -0.20 11.15 -24.77
N THR A 333 0.92 11.65 -25.30
CA THR A 333 2.09 12.06 -24.51
C THR A 333 2.02 13.53 -24.11
N ALA A 334 1.16 14.33 -24.72
CA ALA A 334 1.05 15.77 -24.47
C ALA A 334 0.75 16.06 -22.98
N GLY A 335 -0.11 15.24 -22.34
CA GLY A 335 -0.39 15.39 -20.91
C GLY A 335 0.82 15.13 -20.01
N GLY A 336 1.63 14.14 -20.34
CA GLY A 336 2.88 13.83 -19.61
C GLY A 336 3.94 14.92 -19.77
N LYS A 337 4.10 15.47 -20.98
CA LYS A 337 5.01 16.58 -21.27
C LYS A 337 4.62 17.82 -20.46
N LEU A 338 3.34 18.19 -20.45
CA LEU A 338 2.82 19.32 -19.68
C LEU A 338 3.02 19.14 -18.17
N LEU A 339 2.75 17.98 -17.64
CA LEU A 339 3.03 17.68 -16.23
C LEU A 339 4.52 17.80 -15.91
N GLY A 340 5.40 17.35 -16.83
CA GLY A 340 6.85 17.52 -16.70
C GLY A 340 7.24 19.00 -16.64
N MET A 341 6.69 19.83 -17.51
CA MET A 341 6.92 21.29 -17.51
C MET A 341 6.44 21.96 -16.23
N GLU A 342 5.24 21.62 -15.75
CA GLU A 342 4.72 22.13 -14.47
C GLU A 342 5.63 21.76 -13.29
N LYS A 343 6.12 20.51 -13.24
CA LYS A 343 7.09 20.07 -12.23
C LYS A 343 8.39 20.85 -12.29
N THR A 344 8.94 21.06 -13.48
CA THR A 344 10.16 21.84 -13.68
C THR A 344 9.99 23.27 -13.18
N LEU A 345 8.92 23.95 -13.56
CA LEU A 345 8.63 25.31 -13.10
C LEU A 345 8.49 25.40 -11.57
N ALA A 346 7.81 24.43 -10.95
CA ALA A 346 7.70 24.39 -9.49
C ALA A 346 9.07 24.24 -8.81
N ARG A 347 9.96 23.39 -9.33
CA ARG A 347 11.31 23.15 -8.80
C ARG A 347 12.26 24.33 -8.99
N GLU A 348 12.13 25.05 -10.12
CA GLU A 348 12.94 26.21 -10.45
C GLU A 348 12.50 27.49 -9.74
N SER A 349 11.30 27.52 -9.18
CA SER A 349 10.78 28.68 -8.47
C SER A 349 11.58 28.96 -7.19
N LYS A 350 12.40 30.02 -7.21
CA LYS A 350 13.20 30.47 -6.05
C LYS A 350 12.32 30.82 -4.85
N LEU A 351 11.18 31.44 -5.08
CA LEU A 351 10.24 31.84 -4.02
C LEU A 351 9.58 30.63 -3.36
N ARG A 352 9.16 29.62 -4.16
CA ARG A 352 8.66 28.36 -3.64
C ARG A 352 9.72 27.65 -2.80
N PHE A 353 10.92 27.55 -3.33
CA PHE A 353 12.06 26.94 -2.64
C PHE A 353 12.31 27.62 -1.29
N LYS A 354 12.42 28.95 -1.28
CA LYS A 354 12.60 29.75 -0.06
C LYS A 354 11.47 29.50 0.94
N TYR A 355 10.21 29.57 0.50
CA TYR A 355 9.04 29.36 1.37
C TYR A 355 9.06 27.99 2.04
N ILE A 356 9.32 26.94 1.26
CA ILE A 356 9.37 25.55 1.77
C ILE A 356 10.52 25.38 2.75
N THR A 357 11.73 25.81 2.39
CA THR A 357 12.92 25.61 3.24
C THR A 357 12.85 26.43 4.53
N GLU A 358 12.35 27.67 4.48
CA GLU A 358 12.11 28.46 5.70
C GLU A 358 11.08 27.81 6.63
N MET A 359 10.01 27.21 6.07
CA MET A 359 9.03 26.51 6.88
C MET A 359 9.64 25.27 7.56
N ILE A 360 10.48 24.50 6.85
CA ILE A 360 11.18 23.34 7.42
C ILE A 360 12.15 23.79 8.52
N MET A 361 12.95 24.83 8.30
CA MET A 361 13.92 25.31 9.29
C MET A 361 13.26 25.80 10.57
N LYS A 362 12.07 26.40 10.48
CA LYS A 362 11.32 26.92 11.66
C LYS A 362 10.67 25.83 12.51
N THR A 363 10.68 24.58 12.10
CA THR A 363 10.13 23.50 12.95
C THR A 363 11.00 23.27 14.18
N THR A 364 10.36 22.94 15.30
CA THR A 364 11.04 22.66 16.58
C THR A 364 11.02 21.16 16.92
N LYS A 365 10.65 20.32 15.97
CA LYS A 365 10.49 18.87 16.14
C LYS A 365 11.07 18.13 14.93
N ASN A 366 11.41 16.87 15.16
CA ASN A 366 11.93 15.97 14.12
C ASN A 366 11.06 15.97 12.87
N SER A 367 11.69 16.15 11.72
CA SER A 367 11.02 16.42 10.47
C SER A 367 11.51 15.51 9.35
N LEU A 368 10.57 15.00 8.57
CA LEU A 368 10.83 14.25 7.37
C LEU A 368 10.41 15.08 6.16
N VAL A 369 11.29 15.22 5.20
CA VAL A 369 11.06 15.92 3.93
C VAL A 369 11.07 14.91 2.81
N ILE A 370 9.94 14.78 2.09
CA ILE A 370 9.75 13.78 1.05
C ILE A 370 9.78 14.43 -0.34
N PHE A 371 10.65 13.92 -1.20
CA PHE A 371 10.72 14.26 -2.61
C PHE A 371 10.49 13.02 -3.50
N SER A 372 10.00 13.22 -4.73
CA SER A 372 9.57 12.12 -5.60
C SER A 372 10.62 11.68 -6.61
N ASP A 373 11.45 12.60 -7.09
CA ASP A 373 12.29 12.38 -8.26
C ASP A 373 13.77 12.60 -7.94
N VAL A 374 14.53 11.50 -7.91
CA VAL A 374 15.98 11.49 -7.63
C VAL A 374 16.78 12.06 -8.81
N GLN A 375 16.29 11.89 -10.05
CA GLN A 375 17.03 12.27 -11.26
C GLN A 375 17.22 13.79 -11.46
N ASN A 376 16.40 14.61 -10.79
CA ASN A 376 16.43 16.07 -10.94
C ASN A 376 17.15 16.81 -9.81
N ASP A 377 17.87 16.10 -8.95
CA ASP A 377 18.67 16.64 -7.82
C ASP A 377 17.92 17.62 -6.89
N TYR A 378 16.59 17.74 -7.02
CA TYR A 378 15.82 18.69 -6.21
C TYR A 378 15.88 18.35 -4.71
N GLY A 379 15.77 17.09 -4.38
CA GLY A 379 15.94 16.61 -3.00
C GLY A 379 17.33 16.92 -2.45
N LEU A 380 18.37 16.69 -3.26
CA LEU A 380 19.75 16.98 -2.89
C LEU A 380 19.98 18.49 -2.70
N LYS A 381 19.38 19.32 -3.56
CA LYS A 381 19.41 20.79 -3.43
C LYS A 381 18.77 21.27 -2.11
N VAL A 382 17.62 20.69 -1.74
CA VAL A 382 16.97 20.98 -0.45
C VAL A 382 17.84 20.52 0.72
N TYR A 383 18.40 19.31 0.65
CA TYR A 383 19.32 18.81 1.67
C TYR A 383 20.53 19.73 1.88
N ASN A 384 21.25 20.08 0.83
CA ASN A 384 22.44 20.94 0.92
C ASN A 384 22.08 22.30 1.52
N PHE A 385 21.00 22.92 1.05
CA PHE A 385 20.55 24.21 1.58
C PHE A 385 20.22 24.13 3.08
N LEU A 386 19.47 23.12 3.50
CA LEU A 386 19.14 22.94 4.91
C LEU A 386 20.38 22.68 5.76
N LYS A 387 21.32 21.87 5.28
CA LYS A 387 22.56 21.56 5.98
C LYS A 387 23.45 22.80 6.18
N GLU A 388 23.45 23.72 5.23
CA GLU A 388 24.25 24.96 5.28
C GLU A 388 23.58 26.09 6.09
N ASN A 389 22.24 26.08 6.24
CA ASN A 389 21.48 27.20 6.79
C ASN A 389 20.72 26.86 8.09
N THR A 390 21.01 25.74 8.74
CA THR A 390 20.42 25.37 10.05
C THR A 390 21.45 24.64 10.92
N ASP A 391 21.33 24.81 12.23
CA ASP A 391 22.14 24.06 13.23
C ASP A 391 21.59 22.65 13.49
N LYS A 392 20.55 22.22 12.75
CA LYS A 392 19.96 20.90 12.90
C LYS A 392 20.79 19.82 12.22
N SER A 393 20.67 18.59 12.72
CA SER A 393 21.23 17.40 12.08
C SER A 393 20.42 17.07 10.84
N VAL A 394 20.99 17.28 9.65
CA VAL A 394 20.30 17.04 8.38
C VAL A 394 20.91 15.82 7.67
N TYR A 395 20.07 14.86 7.31
CA TYR A 395 20.45 13.61 6.63
C TYR A 395 19.75 13.48 5.28
N TYR A 396 20.39 12.77 4.35
CA TYR A 396 19.85 12.48 3.02
C TYR A 396 19.74 10.97 2.79
N ILE A 397 18.58 10.52 2.27
CA ILE A 397 18.32 9.12 1.96
C ILE A 397 17.68 8.98 0.58
N ASP A 398 18.31 8.20 -0.28
CA ASP A 398 17.76 7.80 -1.57
C ASP A 398 18.03 6.31 -1.87
N GLY A 399 17.71 5.86 -3.12
CA GLY A 399 17.91 4.49 -3.56
C GLY A 399 19.36 4.01 -3.51
N SER A 400 20.33 4.92 -3.59
CA SER A 400 21.77 4.59 -3.55
C SER A 400 22.31 4.47 -2.12
N THR A 401 21.59 4.99 -1.11
CA THR A 401 22.01 4.91 0.30
C THR A 401 22.02 3.46 0.78
N PRO A 402 23.18 2.94 1.26
CA PRO A 402 23.27 1.57 1.75
C PRO A 402 22.32 1.27 2.89
N PRO A 403 21.73 0.05 3.00
CA PRO A 403 20.78 -0.31 4.05
C PRO A 403 21.28 -0.04 5.47
N LYS A 404 22.54 -0.35 5.76
CA LYS A 404 23.17 -0.09 7.07
C LYS A 404 23.16 1.41 7.43
N ASN A 405 23.42 2.28 6.45
CA ASN A 405 23.44 3.72 6.67
C ASN A 405 21.99 4.25 6.86
N ARG A 406 21.03 3.70 6.14
CA ARG A 406 19.60 4.06 6.35
C ARG A 406 19.15 3.73 7.77
N GLU A 407 19.54 2.55 8.28
CA GLU A 407 19.19 2.14 9.63
C GLU A 407 19.87 3.03 10.70
N ALA A 408 21.13 3.40 10.50
CA ALA A 408 21.83 4.33 11.38
C ALA A 408 21.15 5.72 11.41
N ILE A 409 20.82 6.29 10.24
CA ILE A 409 20.13 7.59 10.15
C ILE A 409 18.73 7.52 10.81
N LYS A 410 18.04 6.41 10.64
CA LYS A 410 16.74 6.17 11.28
C LYS A 410 16.88 6.17 12.80
N GLN A 411 17.88 5.47 13.33
CA GLN A 411 18.13 5.40 14.76
C GLN A 411 18.48 6.78 15.34
N GLU A 412 19.24 7.59 14.64
CA GLU A 412 19.52 8.99 15.01
C GLU A 412 18.24 9.82 15.23
N MET A 413 17.25 9.72 14.33
CA MET A 413 15.97 10.43 14.53
C MET A 413 15.14 9.80 15.66
N GLU A 414 15.18 8.47 15.79
CA GLU A 414 14.42 7.78 16.83
C GLU A 414 14.91 8.16 18.23
N ASP A 415 16.22 8.27 18.41
CA ASP A 415 16.87 8.60 19.68
C ASP A 415 16.93 10.12 19.97
N ASP A 416 16.63 10.96 18.98
CA ASP A 416 16.68 12.42 19.13
C ASP A 416 15.51 12.95 19.96
N GLU A 417 15.76 13.21 21.22
CA GLU A 417 14.81 13.82 22.15
C GLU A 417 14.70 15.35 22.01
N THR A 418 15.64 15.98 21.30
CA THR A 418 15.71 17.45 21.18
C THR A 418 14.80 17.99 20.07
N GLY A 419 14.47 17.15 19.09
CA GLY A 419 13.67 17.54 17.92
C GLY A 419 14.49 18.24 16.83
N ASN A 420 15.78 18.01 16.81
CA ASN A 420 16.73 18.69 15.92
C ASN A 420 17.09 17.88 14.66
N THR A 421 16.43 16.76 14.39
CA THR A 421 16.75 15.91 13.24
C THR A 421 15.82 16.19 12.06
N ILE A 422 16.42 16.37 10.89
CA ILE A 422 15.73 16.47 9.59
C ILE A 422 16.25 15.36 8.67
N ILE A 423 15.35 14.56 8.13
CA ILE A 423 15.69 13.58 7.09
C ILE A 423 15.04 14.03 5.76
N VAL A 424 15.86 14.23 4.73
CA VAL A 424 15.42 14.46 3.36
C VAL A 424 15.47 13.12 2.63
N ALA A 425 14.32 12.55 2.30
CA ALA A 425 14.24 11.18 1.78
C ALA A 425 13.47 11.10 0.47
N SER A 426 13.95 10.26 -0.45
CA SER A 426 13.18 9.93 -1.64
C SER A 426 11.93 9.11 -1.27
N MET A 427 10.83 9.40 -1.96
CA MET A 427 9.54 8.75 -1.74
C MET A 427 9.63 7.22 -1.82
N GLY A 428 10.39 6.67 -2.78
CA GLY A 428 10.55 5.24 -2.94
C GLY A 428 11.26 4.56 -1.76
N CYS A 429 12.27 5.21 -1.20
CA CYS A 429 12.99 4.67 -0.04
C CYS A 429 12.15 4.73 1.23
N PHE A 430 11.41 5.83 1.39
CA PHE A 430 10.62 6.01 2.59
C PHE A 430 9.38 5.13 2.64
N THR A 431 8.64 4.99 1.54
CA THR A 431 7.39 4.20 1.54
C THR A 431 7.59 2.72 1.83
N GLU A 432 8.79 2.17 1.64
CA GLU A 432 9.01 0.74 1.64
C GLU A 432 10.04 0.20 2.65
N GLY A 433 10.60 1.03 3.54
CA GLY A 433 11.67 0.51 4.43
C GLY A 433 12.01 1.32 5.67
N ILE A 434 11.67 2.60 5.73
CA ILE A 434 12.04 3.43 6.89
C ILE A 434 10.87 3.52 7.85
N ASP A 435 11.08 3.07 9.07
CA ASP A 435 10.09 3.05 10.14
C ASP A 435 10.59 3.83 11.36
N ILE A 436 10.02 5.02 11.58
CA ILE A 436 10.41 5.95 12.63
C ILE A 436 9.17 6.39 13.41
N ALA A 437 9.16 6.16 14.73
CA ALA A 437 8.07 6.59 15.60
C ALA A 437 8.23 8.05 16.03
N ASN A 438 9.46 8.50 16.26
CA ASN A 438 9.79 9.86 16.69
C ASN A 438 9.79 10.89 15.54
N MET A 439 8.84 10.78 14.61
CA MET A 439 8.65 11.68 13.49
C MET A 439 7.40 12.53 13.73
N TRP A 440 7.58 13.85 13.84
CA TRP A 440 6.51 14.80 14.19
C TRP A 440 5.97 15.57 12.98
N ASN A 441 6.84 15.86 12.00
CA ASN A 441 6.46 16.60 10.81
C ASN A 441 6.82 15.79 9.56
N ILE A 442 5.92 15.81 8.58
CA ILE A 442 6.13 15.24 7.25
C ILE A 442 5.88 16.34 6.24
N PHE A 443 6.89 16.71 5.46
CA PHE A 443 6.79 17.67 4.37
C PHE A 443 6.77 16.96 3.04
N LEU A 444 5.64 17.01 2.32
CA LEU A 444 5.53 16.52 0.96
C LEU A 444 5.85 17.67 0.00
N ILE A 445 7.12 17.78 -0.40
CA ILE A 445 7.61 18.92 -1.20
C ILE A 445 7.46 18.71 -2.71
N GLU A 446 7.05 17.54 -3.16
CA GLU A 446 6.74 17.22 -4.56
C GLU A 446 5.43 16.46 -4.69
N SER A 447 4.80 16.61 -5.86
CA SER A 447 3.46 16.07 -6.11
C SER A 447 3.46 14.57 -6.38
N THR A 448 2.57 13.85 -5.72
CA THR A 448 2.13 12.49 -6.07
C THR A 448 0.61 12.43 -6.13
N LYS A 449 0.05 11.46 -6.87
CA LYS A 449 -1.38 11.13 -6.86
C LYS A 449 -1.65 9.71 -6.37
N SER A 450 -0.61 8.97 -5.96
CA SER A 450 -0.74 7.60 -5.51
C SER A 450 -1.40 7.51 -4.13
N ASP A 451 -2.59 6.95 -4.07
CA ASP A 451 -3.31 6.68 -2.82
C ASP A 451 -2.50 5.74 -1.90
N THR A 452 -1.82 4.73 -2.47
CA THR A 452 -0.97 3.81 -1.74
C THR A 452 0.20 4.53 -1.05
N ILE A 453 0.92 5.39 -1.79
CA ILE A 453 2.04 6.16 -1.23
C ILE A 453 1.57 7.08 -0.12
N LEU A 454 0.46 7.80 -0.33
CA LEU A 454 -0.09 8.68 0.70
C LEU A 454 -0.54 7.92 1.94
N ALA A 455 -1.18 6.76 1.76
CA ALA A 455 -1.59 5.90 2.87
C ALA A 455 -0.39 5.40 3.68
N GLN A 456 0.71 5.05 3.01
CA GLN A 456 1.94 4.62 3.67
C GLN A 456 2.60 5.78 4.42
N LEU A 457 2.68 6.98 3.83
CA LEU A 457 3.22 8.18 4.49
C LEU A 457 2.42 8.55 5.74
N LEU A 458 1.10 8.65 5.61
CA LEU A 458 0.20 8.95 6.71
C LEU A 458 0.27 7.87 7.80
N GLY A 459 0.27 6.60 7.39
CA GLY A 459 0.36 5.48 8.31
C GLY A 459 1.67 5.45 9.13
N ARG A 460 2.77 5.90 8.56
CA ARG A 460 4.03 6.05 9.33
C ARG A 460 3.94 7.23 10.30
N GLY A 461 3.31 8.33 9.91
CA GLY A 461 2.99 9.43 10.83
C GLY A 461 2.13 9.01 12.02
N MET A 462 1.28 8.00 11.84
CA MET A 462 0.42 7.45 12.89
C MET A 462 1.17 6.62 13.95
N ARG A 463 2.45 6.32 13.78
CA ARG A 463 3.21 5.54 14.76
C ARG A 463 3.28 6.25 16.10
N ARG A 464 3.06 5.49 17.16
CA ARG A 464 3.09 6.01 18.52
C ARG A 464 4.52 6.19 18.99
N HIS A 465 4.75 7.33 19.61
CA HIS A 465 5.96 7.60 20.41
C HIS A 465 5.51 8.18 21.76
N PRO A 466 6.14 7.82 22.88
CA PRO A 466 5.68 8.21 24.23
C PRO A 466 5.43 9.72 24.41
N LYS A 467 6.23 10.54 23.74
CA LYS A 467 6.16 12.01 23.84
C LYS A 467 5.33 12.68 22.73
N LYS A 468 4.83 11.89 21.75
CA LYS A 468 4.17 12.43 20.55
C LYS A 468 2.65 12.45 20.69
N ASP A 469 2.06 13.65 20.68
CA ASP A 469 0.60 13.86 20.71
C ASP A 469 -0.03 13.82 19.32
N LYS A 470 0.69 14.28 18.29
CA LYS A 470 0.22 14.33 16.89
C LYS A 470 1.37 14.37 15.92
N THR A 471 1.06 14.07 14.66
CA THR A 471 1.95 14.31 13.51
C THR A 471 1.33 15.35 12.60
N MET A 472 2.13 16.30 12.16
CA MET A 472 1.73 17.30 11.17
C MET A 472 2.21 16.85 9.79
N MET A 473 1.29 16.68 8.84
CA MET A 473 1.63 16.49 7.43
C MET A 473 1.40 17.79 6.67
N ILE A 474 2.44 18.31 6.06
CA ILE A 474 2.45 19.53 5.29
C ILE A 474 2.56 19.16 3.80
N ASP A 475 1.53 19.52 3.03
CA ASP A 475 1.42 19.20 1.61
C ASP A 475 1.40 20.48 0.78
N PHE A 476 2.29 20.58 -0.22
CA PHE A 476 2.39 21.73 -1.11
C PHE A 476 1.76 21.42 -2.45
N VAL A 477 0.81 22.29 -2.87
CA VAL A 477 0.04 22.16 -4.10
C VAL A 477 0.34 23.36 -4.99
N ASP A 478 0.93 23.11 -6.15
CA ASP A 478 1.33 24.17 -7.08
C ASP A 478 0.14 24.57 -7.99
N ASP A 479 -0.34 25.79 -7.83
CA ASP A 479 -1.46 26.37 -8.58
C ASP A 479 -0.97 27.34 -9.67
N PHE A 480 -0.83 26.82 -10.89
CA PHE A 480 -0.47 27.57 -12.10
C PHE A 480 -1.68 27.95 -12.94
N ARG A 481 -2.86 28.06 -12.36
CA ARG A 481 -4.07 28.47 -13.09
C ARG A 481 -3.97 29.97 -13.47
N TYR A 482 -4.44 30.30 -14.68
CA TYR A 482 -4.38 31.64 -15.23
C TYR A 482 -5.79 32.20 -15.50
N GLY A 483 -6.02 33.46 -15.15
CA GLY A 483 -7.25 34.21 -15.46
C GLY A 483 -8.44 33.95 -14.50
N GLN A 484 -9.50 34.75 -14.69
CA GLN A 484 -10.80 34.55 -14.02
C GLN A 484 -11.68 33.61 -14.87
N GLY A 485 -12.25 32.56 -14.27
CA GLY A 485 -13.07 31.59 -15.00
C GLY A 485 -12.26 30.47 -15.65
N TYR A 486 -11.48 29.81 -14.87
CA TYR A 486 -10.58 28.70 -15.18
C TYR A 486 -11.08 27.71 -16.23
N GLN A 487 -10.59 27.80 -17.45
CA GLN A 487 -10.72 26.74 -18.44
C GLN A 487 -9.58 25.73 -18.23
N GLY A 488 -9.80 24.84 -17.28
CA GLY A 488 -8.92 23.70 -17.02
C GLY A 488 -7.86 23.96 -15.95
N ASP A 489 -7.94 23.17 -14.89
CA ASP A 489 -6.95 23.11 -13.82
C ASP A 489 -5.61 22.58 -14.35
N ASN A 490 -4.49 23.12 -13.86
CA ASN A 490 -3.19 22.52 -14.12
C ASN A 490 -3.03 21.17 -13.43
N TYR A 491 -2.11 20.34 -13.93
CA TYR A 491 -1.96 18.95 -13.47
C TYR A 491 -1.57 18.85 -11.98
N LEU A 492 -0.63 19.70 -11.52
CA LEU A 492 -0.21 19.69 -10.12
C LEU A 492 -1.33 20.13 -9.18
N TYR A 493 -2.16 21.09 -9.60
CA TYR A 493 -3.33 21.50 -8.83
C TYR A 493 -4.36 20.38 -8.75
N ARG A 494 -4.69 19.70 -9.87
CA ARG A 494 -5.59 18.55 -9.86
C ARG A 494 -5.09 17.43 -8.96
N HIS A 495 -3.78 17.09 -9.04
CA HIS A 495 -3.18 16.11 -8.14
C HIS A 495 -3.33 16.53 -6.67
N GLY A 496 -3.21 17.83 -6.36
CA GLY A 496 -3.47 18.36 -5.03
C GLY A 496 -4.91 18.16 -4.57
N LYS A 497 -5.89 18.41 -5.47
CA LYS A 497 -7.31 18.15 -5.17
C LYS A 497 -7.62 16.66 -4.99
N GLU A 498 -7.01 15.80 -5.79
CA GLU A 498 -7.12 14.34 -5.62
C GLU A 498 -6.57 13.92 -4.25
N ARG A 499 -5.39 14.44 -3.81
CA ARG A 499 -4.84 14.17 -2.47
C ARG A 499 -5.75 14.64 -1.35
N GLN A 500 -6.30 15.86 -1.45
CA GLN A 500 -7.28 16.37 -0.47
C GLN A 500 -8.50 15.43 -0.35
N GLY A 501 -8.97 14.89 -1.49
CA GLY A 501 -10.03 13.88 -1.51
C GLY A 501 -9.63 12.59 -0.79
N ILE A 502 -8.38 12.13 -0.97
CA ILE A 502 -7.85 10.94 -0.30
C ILE A 502 -7.75 11.18 1.22
N TYR A 503 -7.23 12.34 1.66
CA TYR A 503 -7.16 12.67 3.09
C TYR A 503 -8.54 12.63 3.76
N LYS A 504 -9.53 13.27 3.14
CA LYS A 504 -10.91 13.26 3.64
C LYS A 504 -11.52 11.85 3.67
N LYS A 505 -11.36 11.09 2.58
CA LYS A 505 -11.87 9.71 2.48
C LYS A 505 -11.29 8.80 3.56
N ARG A 506 -10.02 9.03 3.94
CA ARG A 506 -9.32 8.26 4.98
C ARG A 506 -9.54 8.80 6.40
N GLY A 507 -10.37 9.87 6.56
CA GLY A 507 -10.74 10.43 7.86
C GLY A 507 -9.68 11.33 8.50
N PHE A 508 -8.69 11.82 7.73
CA PHE A 508 -7.69 12.74 8.28
C PHE A 508 -8.21 14.18 8.27
N PRO A 509 -8.12 14.93 9.40
CA PRO A 509 -8.38 16.35 9.43
C PRO A 509 -7.47 17.09 8.44
N CYS A 510 -8.08 17.86 7.53
CA CYS A 510 -7.36 18.54 6.47
C CYS A 510 -7.74 20.03 6.44
N LYS A 511 -6.74 20.91 6.65
CA LYS A 511 -6.87 22.36 6.51
C LYS A 511 -6.17 22.81 5.24
N VAL A 512 -6.76 23.75 4.51
CA VAL A 512 -6.23 24.26 3.25
C VAL A 512 -6.00 25.76 3.39
N PHE A 513 -4.79 26.20 3.06
CA PHE A 513 -4.39 27.61 3.03
C PHE A 513 -3.94 27.98 1.63
N SER A 514 -4.32 29.16 1.16
CA SER A 514 -3.84 29.71 -0.10
C SER A 514 -2.68 30.67 0.15
N VAL A 515 -1.56 30.48 -0.55
CA VAL A 515 -0.35 31.28 -0.44
C VAL A 515 0.00 31.87 -1.79
N SER A 516 0.09 33.19 -1.87
CA SER A 516 0.48 33.88 -3.12
C SER A 516 2.00 33.94 -3.24
N ILE A 517 2.53 33.36 -4.31
CA ILE A 517 3.94 33.42 -4.69
C ILE A 517 4.10 34.63 -5.63
N ARG A 518 4.57 35.76 -5.08
CA ARG A 518 4.81 37.03 -5.83
C ARG A 518 6.29 37.25 -6.01
N PRO A 519 6.75 37.63 -7.23
CA PRO A 519 8.09 38.14 -7.39
C PRO A 519 8.20 39.43 -6.56
N THR A 520 9.05 39.44 -5.57
CA THR A 520 9.37 40.68 -4.86
C THR A 520 10.30 41.53 -5.75
N SER A 521 9.88 42.72 -6.06
CA SER A 521 10.70 43.71 -6.79
C SER A 521 11.94 44.19 -6.01
N LYS A 522 12.14 43.69 -4.80
CA LYS A 522 13.34 43.89 -3.96
C LYS A 522 13.65 42.58 -3.23
N LEU A 523 14.42 41.70 -3.85
CA LEU A 523 15.31 40.83 -3.10
C LEU A 523 16.42 41.71 -2.57
N LEU A 524 16.27 42.23 -1.37
CA LEU A 524 17.43 42.63 -0.58
C LEU A 524 18.26 41.38 -0.33
N LEU A 525 19.48 41.42 -0.81
CA LEU A 525 20.56 40.43 -0.66
C LEU A 525 20.71 39.91 0.75
#